data_001fd50a42ee6308caa51a3c20c79c31
#
_entry.id   001fd50a42ee6308caa51a3c20c79c31
#
_cell.length_a   1.000
_cell.length_b   1.000
_cell.length_c   1.000
_cell.angle_alpha   90.00
_cell.angle_beta   90.00
_cell.angle_gamma   90.00
#
_symmetry.space_group_name_H-M   'P 1'
#
loop_
_entity.id
_entity.type
_entity.pdbx_description
1 polymer ?
#
loop_
_entity_poly.entity_id
_entity_poly.type
_entity_poly.pdbx_seq_one_letter_code
_entity_poly.pdbx_strand_id
1 'polypeptide(L)'
;MSLDPKLWKKTSPLGRIEDYDKVLPVLEVYRCVQSEGSRFGRPTIAVRTTGCTHHCYFGEGGWCDSWYTSVHPEKGTFTFNDIIKIYDENPHIKEMMLTGGSPTMHPKLVNEITHFAHERGILITIETEGSHFLETDYPIGLLSISPKFSNSVPVVGAITPNGSVTNEKMVKTHNRLRLNTEAIKTSINYHTDYHYKPVWDGTDEGLAEIEAYRQELNVPKDKTFIMPAGDTRETLVEMYPLVFEMCAEKGYNMTGRDHIIAFDTKRGV
;
A
#
# COMPACT_ATOMS: atom_id res chain seq x y z
N MET A 1 -1.15 -25.19 5.77
CA MET A 1 0.01 -25.62 6.59
C MET A 1 -0.08 -24.87 7.91
N SER A 2 -0.05 -25.54 9.07
CA SER A 2 -0.01 -24.85 10.35
C SER A 2 1.37 -24.22 10.50
N LEU A 3 1.42 -22.92 10.76
CA LEU A 3 2.66 -22.18 11.02
C LEU A 3 3.34 -22.72 12.28
N ASP A 4 4.66 -22.84 12.24
CA ASP A 4 5.45 -23.25 13.41
C ASP A 4 5.27 -22.20 14.52
N PRO A 5 4.68 -22.55 15.68
CA PRO A 5 4.47 -21.61 16.79
C PRO A 5 5.76 -20.97 17.33
N LYS A 6 6.94 -21.50 16.97
CA LYS A 6 8.24 -20.96 17.41
C LYS A 6 8.71 -19.74 16.61
N LEU A 7 8.10 -19.47 15.44
CA LEU A 7 8.37 -18.25 14.66
C LEU A 7 7.60 -17.02 15.18
N TRP A 8 6.68 -17.22 16.11
CA TRP A 8 5.84 -16.18 16.67
C TRP A 8 6.48 -15.65 17.96
N LYS A 9 7.25 -14.58 17.87
CA LYS A 9 7.30 -13.68 19.02
C LYS A 9 5.92 -13.06 19.13
N LYS A 10 5.12 -13.50 20.12
CA LYS A 10 3.89 -12.80 20.50
C LYS A 10 4.27 -11.33 20.68
N THR A 11 3.96 -10.53 19.66
CA THR A 11 3.92 -9.09 19.88
C THR A 11 2.85 -8.86 20.93
N SER A 12 3.07 -7.93 21.84
CA SER A 12 2.03 -7.50 22.79
C SER A 12 0.77 -7.21 21.98
N PRO A 13 -0.45 -7.53 22.49
CA PRO A 13 -1.70 -7.23 21.79
C PRO A 13 -1.64 -5.80 21.27
N LEU A 14 -2.00 -5.58 20.00
CA LEU A 14 -1.90 -4.26 19.36
C LEU A 14 -2.75 -3.21 20.08
N GLY A 15 -3.69 -3.67 20.92
CA GLY A 15 -4.68 -2.85 21.59
C GLY A 15 -5.75 -2.36 20.61
N ARG A 16 -6.72 -1.64 21.16
CA ARG A 16 -7.86 -1.10 20.40
C ARG A 16 -7.93 0.41 20.60
N ILE A 17 -8.72 1.08 19.75
CA ILE A 17 -9.07 2.49 19.93
C ILE A 17 -10.13 2.57 21.03
N GLU A 18 -9.89 3.39 22.06
CA GLU A 18 -10.79 3.56 23.20
C GLU A 18 -11.78 4.71 22.99
N ASP A 19 -11.38 5.72 22.23
CA ASP A 19 -12.13 6.94 21.97
C ASP A 19 -12.35 7.12 20.46
N TYR A 20 -13.59 6.89 20.04
CA TYR A 20 -13.99 6.98 18.63
C TYR A 20 -14.20 8.40 18.12
N ASP A 21 -14.27 9.39 19.02
CA ASP A 21 -14.38 10.81 18.68
C ASP A 21 -12.99 11.47 18.53
N LYS A 22 -11.94 10.77 18.95
CA LYS A 22 -10.57 11.26 18.78
C LYS A 22 -10.14 11.25 17.32
N VAL A 23 -9.53 12.34 16.88
CA VAL A 23 -8.94 12.44 15.54
C VAL A 23 -7.83 11.42 15.37
N LEU A 24 -7.92 10.66 14.28
CA LEU A 24 -7.00 9.59 13.89
C LEU A 24 -5.95 10.10 12.88
N PRO A 25 -4.88 9.34 12.65
CA PRO A 25 -3.95 9.58 11.55
C PRO A 25 -4.58 9.16 10.20
N VAL A 26 -5.79 9.63 9.93
CA VAL A 26 -6.57 9.39 8.72
C VAL A 26 -6.85 10.72 8.04
N LEU A 27 -6.40 10.82 6.79
CA LEU A 27 -6.47 12.04 6.00
C LEU A 27 -7.70 12.10 5.09
N GLU A 28 -8.10 10.95 4.55
CA GLU A 28 -9.23 10.87 3.63
C GLU A 28 -10.07 9.61 3.93
N VAL A 29 -11.41 9.77 3.84
CA VAL A 29 -12.38 8.67 3.86
C VAL A 29 -13.40 8.94 2.77
N TYR A 30 -13.46 8.09 1.72
CA TYR A 30 -14.34 8.33 0.57
C TYR A 30 -14.74 7.04 -0.14
N ARG A 31 -15.85 7.10 -0.89
CA ARG A 31 -16.30 6.01 -1.77
C ARG A 31 -15.53 6.05 -3.08
N CYS A 32 -15.08 4.90 -3.53
CA CYS A 32 -14.47 4.75 -4.85
C CYS A 32 -14.69 3.34 -5.39
N VAL A 33 -14.08 3.07 -6.52
CA VAL A 33 -13.91 1.72 -7.07
C VAL A 33 -12.43 1.37 -6.97
N GLN A 34 -12.10 0.18 -6.47
CA GLN A 34 -10.71 -0.27 -6.47
C GLN A 34 -10.17 -0.32 -7.90
N SER A 35 -9.07 0.38 -8.12
CA SER A 35 -8.53 0.63 -9.46
C SER A 35 -7.20 -0.09 -9.69
N GLU A 36 -6.79 -0.95 -8.75
CA GLU A 36 -5.53 -1.66 -8.78
C GLU A 36 -5.66 -3.09 -8.23
N GLY A 37 -4.80 -3.99 -8.72
CA GLY A 37 -4.64 -5.34 -8.21
C GLY A 37 -5.82 -6.27 -8.43
N SER A 38 -5.87 -7.36 -7.66
CA SER A 38 -6.85 -8.45 -7.84
C SER A 38 -8.30 -8.08 -7.46
N ARG A 39 -8.51 -6.92 -6.82
CA ARG A 39 -9.84 -6.42 -6.46
C ARG A 39 -10.34 -5.30 -7.39
N PHE A 40 -9.69 -5.11 -8.52
CA PHE A 40 -10.09 -4.14 -9.53
C PHE A 40 -11.59 -4.22 -9.84
N GLY A 41 -12.23 -3.05 -9.98
CA GLY A 41 -13.65 -2.93 -10.31
C GLY A 41 -14.61 -3.04 -9.14
N ARG A 42 -14.16 -3.26 -7.90
CA ARG A 42 -15.02 -3.43 -6.73
C ARG A 42 -15.35 -2.10 -6.04
N PRO A 43 -16.64 -1.78 -5.80
CA PRO A 43 -17.02 -0.65 -4.95
C PRO A 43 -16.42 -0.80 -3.55
N THR A 44 -15.75 0.24 -3.08
CA THR A 44 -15.03 0.21 -1.80
C THR A 44 -15.10 1.56 -1.09
N ILE A 45 -14.88 1.55 0.22
CA ILE A 45 -14.55 2.76 0.98
C ILE A 45 -13.02 2.78 1.13
N ALA A 46 -12.40 3.83 0.62
CA ALA A 46 -10.98 4.10 0.85
C ALA A 46 -10.80 4.84 2.17
N VAL A 47 -9.89 4.34 3.00
CA VAL A 47 -9.44 4.97 4.24
C VAL A 47 -7.95 5.23 4.10
N ARG A 48 -7.56 6.48 3.89
CA ARG A 48 -6.18 6.89 3.64
C ARG A 48 -5.52 7.39 4.91
N THR A 49 -4.50 6.66 5.36
CA THR A 49 -3.69 7.03 6.53
C THR A 49 -2.60 8.02 6.16
N THR A 50 -2.09 8.74 7.17
CA THR A 50 -0.95 9.65 7.05
C THR A 50 0.29 9.07 7.72
N GLY A 51 1.47 9.42 7.22
CA GLY A 51 2.76 8.90 7.65
C GLY A 51 3.21 7.67 6.85
N CYS A 52 4.49 7.63 6.49
CA CYS A 52 5.13 6.49 5.81
C CYS A 52 6.56 6.30 6.33
N THR A 53 7.01 5.05 6.33
CA THR A 53 8.40 4.69 6.64
C THR A 53 9.37 5.02 5.51
N HIS A 54 8.85 5.24 4.31
CA HIS A 54 9.60 5.49 3.10
C HIS A 54 9.42 6.92 2.60
N HIS A 55 10.51 7.46 2.04
CA HIS A 55 10.52 8.72 1.31
C HIS A 55 10.92 8.42 -0.13
N CYS A 56 9.99 7.85 -0.91
CA CYS A 56 10.27 7.44 -2.28
C CYS A 56 10.51 8.64 -3.19
N TYR A 57 11.62 8.58 -3.94
CA TYR A 57 12.02 9.57 -4.91
C TYR A 57 12.47 8.88 -6.20
N PHE A 58 11.90 9.25 -7.33
CA PHE A 58 12.07 8.59 -8.62
C PHE A 58 12.86 9.45 -9.62
N GLY A 59 13.78 10.26 -9.13
CA GLY A 59 14.58 11.14 -9.99
C GLY A 59 13.72 12.17 -10.72
N GLU A 60 13.77 12.17 -12.04
CA GLU A 60 12.95 13.06 -12.89
C GLU A 60 11.44 12.80 -12.75
N GLY A 61 11.03 11.57 -12.35
CA GLY A 61 9.65 11.23 -11.99
C GLY A 61 9.17 11.85 -10.67
N GLY A 62 10.06 12.52 -9.93
CA GLY A 62 9.70 13.27 -8.73
C GLY A 62 9.54 12.42 -7.48
N TRP A 63 8.81 12.96 -6.52
CA TRP A 63 8.47 12.30 -5.26
C TRP A 63 7.26 11.39 -5.43
N CYS A 64 7.08 10.48 -4.45
CA CYS A 64 5.88 9.63 -4.38
C CYS A 64 4.61 10.43 -4.71
N ASP A 65 3.73 9.87 -5.54
CA ASP A 65 2.44 10.47 -5.91
C ASP A 65 1.55 10.83 -4.71
N SER A 66 1.75 10.09 -3.61
CA SER A 66 1.11 10.34 -2.32
C SER A 66 2.05 11.03 -1.33
N TRP A 67 2.94 11.92 -1.80
CA TRP A 67 3.92 12.64 -0.96
C TRP A 67 3.27 13.39 0.21
N TYR A 68 2.04 13.84 0.05
CA TYR A 68 1.26 14.53 1.07
C TYR A 68 0.81 13.63 2.22
N THR A 69 0.92 12.32 2.07
CA THR A 69 0.71 11.35 3.15
C THR A 69 2.02 10.72 3.66
N SER A 70 3.13 10.90 2.95
CA SER A 70 4.40 10.20 3.22
C SER A 70 5.56 11.14 3.53
N VAL A 71 6.11 11.80 2.52
CA VAL A 71 7.32 12.64 2.63
C VAL A 71 7.02 13.91 3.42
N HIS A 72 5.82 14.44 3.25
CA HIS A 72 5.34 15.65 3.92
C HIS A 72 3.88 15.42 4.37
N PRO A 73 3.69 14.62 5.43
CA PRO A 73 2.36 14.19 5.81
C PRO A 73 1.50 15.36 6.31
N GLU A 74 0.35 15.53 5.68
CA GLU A 74 -0.72 16.37 6.19
C GLU A 74 -1.30 15.73 7.47
N LYS A 75 -1.93 16.54 8.33
CA LYS A 75 -2.55 16.01 9.55
C LYS A 75 -3.83 15.27 9.23
N GLY A 76 -4.06 14.16 9.92
CA GLY A 76 -5.34 13.48 9.90
C GLY A 76 -6.46 14.38 10.45
N THR A 77 -7.66 14.22 9.90
CA THR A 77 -8.84 15.04 10.26
C THR A 77 -10.08 14.20 10.57
N PHE A 78 -10.04 12.88 10.32
CA PHE A 78 -11.13 11.95 10.51
C PHE A 78 -11.06 11.24 11.85
N THR A 79 -12.22 10.92 12.41
CA THR A 79 -12.42 10.09 13.60
C THR A 79 -12.83 8.68 13.19
N PHE A 80 -12.89 7.74 14.16
CA PHE A 80 -13.43 6.40 13.86
C PHE A 80 -14.94 6.45 13.58
N ASN A 81 -15.67 7.35 14.23
CA ASN A 81 -17.08 7.58 13.97
C ASN A 81 -17.36 8.06 12.53
N ASP A 82 -16.45 8.79 11.89
CA ASP A 82 -16.60 9.16 10.48
C ASP A 82 -16.50 7.93 9.57
N ILE A 83 -15.63 6.95 9.90
CA ILE A 83 -15.55 5.68 9.19
C ILE A 83 -16.84 4.86 9.38
N ILE A 84 -17.36 4.79 10.58
CA ILE A 84 -18.65 4.12 10.85
C ILE A 84 -19.77 4.77 10.02
N LYS A 85 -19.87 6.08 10.08
CA LYS A 85 -20.90 6.85 9.41
C LYS A 85 -20.95 6.61 7.90
N ILE A 86 -19.80 6.63 7.21
CA ILE A 86 -19.77 6.43 5.77
C ILE A 86 -20.25 5.01 5.39
N TYR A 87 -19.99 3.99 6.22
CA TYR A 87 -20.52 2.64 6.02
C TYR A 87 -22.02 2.53 6.30
N ASP A 88 -22.53 3.24 7.32
CA ASP A 88 -23.95 3.28 7.63
C ASP A 88 -24.74 3.96 6.49
N GLU A 89 -24.16 4.97 5.87
CA GLU A 89 -24.73 5.65 4.69
C GLU A 89 -24.62 4.81 3.39
N ASN A 90 -23.74 3.81 3.37
CA ASN A 90 -23.44 2.98 2.18
C ASN A 90 -23.44 1.47 2.50
N PRO A 91 -24.56 0.91 3.01
CA PRO A 91 -24.60 -0.47 3.52
C PRO A 91 -24.39 -1.55 2.45
N HIS A 92 -24.48 -1.18 1.17
CA HIS A 92 -24.21 -2.06 0.02
C HIS A 92 -22.72 -2.24 -0.26
N ILE A 93 -21.84 -1.36 0.24
CA ILE A 93 -20.38 -1.50 0.08
C ILE A 93 -19.85 -2.44 1.16
N LYS A 94 -19.23 -3.54 0.73
CA LYS A 94 -18.69 -4.59 1.59
C LYS A 94 -17.17 -4.75 1.45
N GLU A 95 -16.50 -3.71 0.96
CA GLU A 95 -15.04 -3.68 0.85
C GLU A 95 -14.49 -2.39 1.44
N MET A 96 -13.33 -2.51 2.07
CA MET A 96 -12.50 -1.40 2.57
C MET A 96 -11.13 -1.50 1.93
N MET A 97 -10.64 -0.39 1.41
CA MET A 97 -9.24 -0.25 1.01
C MET A 97 -8.53 0.65 2.03
N LEU A 98 -7.70 0.05 2.87
CA LEU A 98 -6.86 0.79 3.80
C LEU A 98 -5.54 1.11 3.12
N THR A 99 -5.33 2.37 2.82
CA THR A 99 -4.22 2.89 2.00
C THR A 99 -3.60 4.14 2.64
N GLY A 100 -2.79 4.85 1.92
CA GLY A 100 -2.22 6.14 2.33
C GLY A 100 -0.72 6.19 2.24
N GLY A 101 -0.05 6.69 3.28
CA GLY A 101 1.39 6.56 3.42
C GLY A 101 1.76 5.10 3.68
N SER A 102 1.70 4.67 4.94
CA SER A 102 1.90 3.28 5.37
C SER A 102 0.92 2.95 6.50
N PRO A 103 -0.20 2.26 6.20
CA PRO A 103 -1.18 1.90 7.22
C PRO A 103 -0.59 1.10 8.38
N THR A 104 0.44 0.28 8.11
CA THR A 104 1.12 -0.55 9.11
C THR A 104 1.86 0.24 10.20
N MET A 105 2.03 1.55 10.03
CA MET A 105 2.53 2.45 11.09
C MET A 105 1.51 2.70 12.20
N HIS A 106 0.24 2.33 12.01
CA HIS A 106 -0.87 2.62 12.92
C HIS A 106 -1.52 1.35 13.46
N PRO A 107 -0.79 0.53 14.25
CA PRO A 107 -1.22 -0.81 14.64
C PRO A 107 -2.57 -0.84 15.38
N LYS A 108 -2.85 0.11 16.28
CA LYS A 108 -4.15 0.18 16.96
C LYS A 108 -5.30 0.47 16.00
N LEU A 109 -5.10 1.37 15.02
CA LEU A 109 -6.10 1.69 14.03
C LEU A 109 -6.39 0.48 13.13
N VAL A 110 -5.35 -0.17 12.64
CA VAL A 110 -5.51 -1.37 11.78
C VAL A 110 -6.23 -2.46 12.55
N ASN A 111 -5.86 -2.71 13.81
CA ASN A 111 -6.52 -3.71 14.64
C ASN A 111 -8.01 -3.39 14.86
N GLU A 112 -8.35 -2.13 15.18
CA GLU A 112 -9.73 -1.69 15.33
C GLU A 112 -10.55 -1.86 14.05
N ILE A 113 -9.94 -1.54 12.89
CA ILE A 113 -10.56 -1.75 11.58
C ILE A 113 -10.83 -3.25 11.35
N THR A 114 -9.95 -4.16 11.79
CA THR A 114 -10.22 -5.61 11.61
C THR A 114 -11.41 -6.08 12.43
N HIS A 115 -11.61 -5.55 13.64
CA HIS A 115 -12.82 -5.82 14.45
C HIS A 115 -14.08 -5.28 13.76
N PHE A 116 -14.08 -4.01 13.38
CA PHE A 116 -15.19 -3.37 12.69
C PHE A 116 -15.60 -4.13 11.42
N ALA A 117 -14.62 -4.53 10.62
CA ALA A 117 -14.84 -5.25 9.39
C ALA A 117 -15.38 -6.67 9.62
N HIS A 118 -14.85 -7.38 10.62
CA HIS A 118 -15.32 -8.70 11.01
C HIS A 118 -16.80 -8.67 11.43
N GLU A 119 -17.19 -7.74 12.28
CA GLU A 119 -18.56 -7.58 12.77
C GLU A 119 -19.57 -7.26 11.66
N ARG A 120 -19.13 -6.57 10.60
CA ARG A 120 -19.99 -6.12 9.50
C ARG A 120 -19.86 -6.94 8.21
N GLY A 121 -19.02 -7.97 8.19
CA GLY A 121 -18.75 -8.78 7.00
C GLY A 121 -18.13 -7.97 5.86
N ILE A 122 -17.19 -7.06 6.21
CA ILE A 122 -16.45 -6.22 5.27
C ILE A 122 -15.11 -6.89 4.97
N LEU A 123 -14.75 -7.00 3.68
CA LEU A 123 -13.42 -7.45 3.27
C LEU A 123 -12.46 -6.26 3.29
N ILE A 124 -11.35 -6.40 4.02
CA ILE A 124 -10.29 -5.40 4.04
C ILE A 124 -9.23 -5.76 3.01
N THR A 125 -8.90 -4.80 2.14
CA THR A 125 -7.63 -4.76 1.40
C THR A 125 -6.71 -3.76 2.09
N ILE A 126 -5.50 -4.17 2.49
CA ILE A 126 -4.48 -3.23 2.97
C ILE A 126 -3.40 -3.05 1.92
N GLU A 127 -3.14 -1.81 1.52
CA GLU A 127 -2.00 -1.48 0.68
C GLU A 127 -0.79 -1.19 1.56
N THR A 128 0.27 -1.96 1.37
CA THR A 128 1.47 -1.88 2.20
C THR A 128 2.74 -1.98 1.36
N GLU A 129 3.75 -1.27 1.76
CA GLU A 129 5.11 -1.40 1.22
C GLU A 129 5.87 -2.60 1.83
N GLY A 130 5.27 -3.28 2.82
CA GLY A 130 5.81 -4.50 3.42
C GLY A 130 6.87 -4.29 4.48
N SER A 131 7.08 -3.07 5.00
CA SER A 131 8.11 -2.81 6.01
C SER A 131 7.79 -3.35 7.41
N HIS A 132 6.51 -3.58 7.72
CA HIS A 132 6.07 -4.06 9.04
C HIS A 132 5.03 -5.18 8.93
N PHE A 133 5.17 -6.17 9.81
CA PHE A 133 4.12 -7.15 10.08
C PHE A 133 3.25 -6.68 11.25
N LEU A 134 1.94 -6.84 11.13
CA LEU A 134 0.98 -6.62 12.22
C LEU A 134 0.22 -7.91 12.51
N GLU A 135 0.34 -8.41 13.74
CA GLU A 135 -0.47 -9.51 14.25
C GLU A 135 -1.81 -8.96 14.75
N THR A 136 -2.77 -8.80 13.86
CA THR A 136 -4.11 -8.28 14.16
C THR A 136 -5.00 -9.37 14.78
N ASP A 137 -6.02 -9.00 15.58
CA ASP A 137 -6.93 -9.95 16.21
C ASP A 137 -7.76 -10.74 15.19
N TYR A 138 -8.08 -10.13 14.06
CA TYR A 138 -8.68 -10.81 12.90
C TYR A 138 -7.77 -10.67 11.68
N PRO A 139 -7.55 -11.73 10.89
CA PRO A 139 -6.73 -11.65 9.69
C PRO A 139 -7.28 -10.65 8.67
N ILE A 140 -6.38 -9.91 8.02
CA ILE A 140 -6.72 -9.04 6.88
C ILE A 140 -7.09 -9.91 5.69
N GLY A 141 -8.16 -9.54 4.98
CA GLY A 141 -8.69 -10.32 3.86
C GLY A 141 -7.75 -10.37 2.66
N LEU A 142 -7.11 -9.24 2.32
CA LEU A 142 -6.14 -9.15 1.23
C LEU A 142 -5.00 -8.18 1.55
N LEU A 143 -3.76 -8.65 1.41
CA LEU A 143 -2.57 -7.80 1.40
C LEU A 143 -2.21 -7.43 -0.04
N SER A 144 -2.19 -6.14 -0.34
CA SER A 144 -1.63 -5.58 -1.57
C SER A 144 -0.20 -5.12 -1.28
N ILE A 145 0.78 -5.98 -1.58
CA ILE A 145 2.17 -5.78 -1.18
C ILE A 145 2.95 -5.11 -2.31
N SER A 146 3.38 -3.86 -2.10
CA SER A 146 4.12 -3.05 -3.07
C SER A 146 5.49 -2.64 -2.53
N PRO A 147 6.50 -3.52 -2.51
CA PRO A 147 7.84 -3.21 -2.06
C PRO A 147 8.46 -2.08 -2.89
N LYS A 148 9.42 -1.37 -2.30
CA LYS A 148 10.08 -0.23 -2.95
C LYS A 148 11.48 -0.63 -3.41
N PHE A 149 11.70 -0.56 -4.73
CA PHE A 149 12.94 -0.98 -5.37
C PHE A 149 14.01 0.11 -5.40
N SER A 150 15.17 -0.19 -6.00
CA SER A 150 16.33 0.70 -6.03
C SER A 150 16.02 2.05 -6.70
N ASN A 151 15.13 2.05 -7.70
CA ASN A 151 14.68 3.26 -8.40
C ASN A 151 13.87 4.23 -7.53
N SER A 152 13.47 3.84 -6.32
CA SER A 152 12.70 4.69 -5.38
C SER A 152 13.57 5.34 -4.31
N VAL A 153 14.89 5.08 -4.30
CA VAL A 153 15.78 5.54 -3.23
C VAL A 153 16.04 7.05 -3.34
N PRO A 154 15.77 7.83 -2.28
CA PRO A 154 16.02 9.25 -2.31
C PRO A 154 17.50 9.57 -2.43
N VAL A 155 17.81 10.68 -3.12
CA VAL A 155 19.19 11.17 -3.31
C VAL A 155 19.48 12.25 -2.29
N VAL A 156 20.66 12.18 -1.65
CA VAL A 156 21.15 13.24 -0.74
C VAL A 156 21.21 14.57 -1.51
N GLY A 157 20.62 15.61 -0.94
CA GLY A 157 20.54 16.93 -1.58
C GLY A 157 19.25 17.15 -2.38
N ALA A 158 18.45 16.13 -2.68
CA ALA A 158 17.16 16.32 -3.35
C ALA A 158 16.22 17.15 -2.47
N ILE A 159 15.53 18.11 -3.11
CA ILE A 159 14.60 19.02 -2.43
C ILE A 159 13.23 18.35 -2.35
N THR A 160 12.69 18.21 -1.14
CA THR A 160 11.36 17.68 -0.91
C THR A 160 10.27 18.67 -1.32
N PRO A 161 9.00 18.24 -1.52
CA PRO A 161 7.91 19.13 -1.91
C PRO A 161 7.67 20.31 -0.96
N ASN A 162 8.10 20.21 0.31
CA ASN A 162 8.01 21.32 1.28
C ASN A 162 9.29 22.16 1.39
N GLY A 163 10.27 21.96 0.51
CA GLY A 163 11.52 22.70 0.49
C GLY A 163 12.62 22.19 1.44
N SER A 164 12.38 21.09 2.16
CA SER A 164 13.43 20.46 2.97
C SER A 164 14.43 19.72 2.09
N VAL A 165 15.64 19.52 2.59
CA VAL A 165 16.71 18.84 1.86
C VAL A 165 16.88 17.42 2.38
N THR A 166 16.90 16.43 1.47
CA THR A 166 17.16 15.03 1.80
C THR A 166 18.59 14.85 2.35
N ASN A 167 18.71 14.10 3.43
CA ASN A 167 19.97 13.83 4.09
C ASN A 167 20.29 12.31 4.12
N GLU A 168 21.54 11.95 4.47
CA GLU A 168 22.00 10.57 4.52
C GLU A 168 21.15 9.66 5.44
N LYS A 169 20.61 10.21 6.55
CA LYS A 169 19.77 9.43 7.48
C LYS A 169 18.48 8.96 6.80
N MET A 170 17.86 9.83 5.99
CA MET A 170 16.67 9.49 5.20
C MET A 170 16.98 8.38 4.21
N VAL A 171 18.07 8.51 3.45
CA VAL A 171 18.52 7.49 2.49
C VAL A 171 18.80 6.14 3.17
N LYS A 172 19.56 6.15 4.28
CA LYS A 172 19.86 4.93 5.05
C LYS A 172 18.60 4.27 5.61
N THR A 173 17.66 5.05 6.10
CA THR A 173 16.39 4.53 6.64
C THR A 173 15.55 3.90 5.53
N HIS A 174 15.41 4.56 4.39
CA HIS A 174 14.71 4.05 3.23
C HIS A 174 15.30 2.71 2.77
N ASN A 175 16.62 2.66 2.54
CA ASN A 175 17.30 1.44 2.10
C ASN A 175 17.18 0.27 3.08
N ARG A 176 17.17 0.53 4.38
CA ARG A 176 17.02 -0.51 5.40
C ARG A 176 15.62 -1.15 5.40
N LEU A 177 14.59 -0.37 5.06
CA LEU A 177 13.19 -0.78 5.23
C LEU A 177 12.51 -1.23 3.94
N ARG A 178 13.03 -0.81 2.76
CA ARG A 178 12.35 -0.97 1.47
C ARG A 178 12.11 -2.43 1.03
N LEU A 179 12.95 -3.36 1.47
CA LEU A 179 12.84 -4.79 1.17
C LEU A 179 12.93 -5.60 2.48
N ASN A 180 11.89 -5.56 3.31
CA ASN A 180 11.84 -6.34 4.53
C ASN A 180 11.23 -7.72 4.27
N THR A 181 12.06 -8.64 3.74
CA THR A 181 11.67 -9.99 3.36
C THR A 181 10.98 -10.76 4.48
N GLU A 182 11.48 -10.64 5.72
CA GLU A 182 10.91 -11.36 6.87
C GLU A 182 9.52 -10.86 7.23
N ALA A 183 9.31 -9.53 7.27
CA ALA A 183 8.00 -8.96 7.53
C ALA A 183 6.98 -9.36 6.45
N ILE A 184 7.38 -9.33 5.18
CA ILE A 184 6.50 -9.72 4.07
C ILE A 184 6.14 -11.21 4.16
N LYS A 185 7.12 -12.11 4.31
CA LYS A 185 6.87 -13.56 4.44
C LYS A 185 5.96 -13.88 5.62
N THR A 186 6.19 -13.23 6.76
CA THR A 186 5.34 -13.41 7.94
C THR A 186 3.91 -12.94 7.66
N SER A 187 3.75 -11.77 7.04
CA SER A 187 2.43 -11.23 6.68
C SER A 187 1.67 -12.14 5.70
N ILE A 188 2.33 -12.64 4.66
CA ILE A 188 1.76 -13.56 3.67
C ILE A 188 1.24 -14.84 4.34
N ASN A 189 1.97 -15.34 5.33
CA ASN A 189 1.61 -16.58 6.02
C ASN A 189 0.51 -16.39 7.08
N TYR A 190 0.35 -15.18 7.61
CA TYR A 190 -0.62 -14.88 8.66
C TYR A 190 -1.99 -14.48 8.13
N HIS A 191 -2.03 -13.61 7.12
CA HIS A 191 -3.28 -13.06 6.60
C HIS A 191 -3.95 -13.98 5.57
N THR A 192 -5.20 -13.69 5.23
CA THR A 192 -6.05 -14.62 4.46
C THR A 192 -5.57 -14.79 3.03
N ASP A 193 -5.23 -13.67 2.36
CA ASP A 193 -4.78 -13.66 0.97
C ASP A 193 -3.83 -12.50 0.71
N TYR A 194 -3.11 -12.56 -0.40
CA TYR A 194 -2.18 -11.51 -0.81
C TYR A 194 -2.02 -11.46 -2.32
N HIS A 195 -1.57 -10.31 -2.80
CA HIS A 195 -0.90 -10.20 -4.09
C HIS A 195 0.37 -9.34 -3.96
N TYR A 196 1.36 -9.68 -4.77
CA TYR A 196 2.60 -8.92 -4.93
C TYR A 196 2.38 -7.94 -6.08
N LYS A 197 2.42 -6.63 -5.79
CA LYS A 197 2.08 -5.54 -6.71
C LYS A 197 3.28 -4.59 -6.88
N PRO A 198 4.36 -5.02 -7.55
CA PRO A 198 5.49 -4.14 -7.82
C PRO A 198 5.17 -3.12 -8.91
N VAL A 199 5.80 -1.94 -8.80
CA VAL A 199 5.78 -0.90 -9.83
C VAL A 199 6.97 -1.11 -10.75
N TRP A 200 6.72 -1.24 -12.06
CA TRP A 200 7.77 -1.37 -13.06
C TRP A 200 7.93 -0.07 -13.85
N ASP A 201 9.17 0.37 -14.01
CA ASP A 201 9.57 1.62 -14.67
C ASP A 201 9.90 1.45 -16.18
N GLY A 202 9.66 0.26 -16.74
CA GLY A 202 9.92 -0.04 -18.14
C GLY A 202 11.36 -0.47 -18.43
N THR A 203 12.24 -0.54 -17.41
CA THR A 203 13.65 -0.93 -17.59
C THR A 203 13.87 -2.42 -17.34
N ASP A 204 14.89 -3.00 -18.02
CA ASP A 204 15.31 -4.40 -17.81
C ASP A 204 15.87 -4.60 -16.40
N GLU A 205 16.60 -3.62 -15.87
CA GLU A 205 17.15 -3.61 -14.53
C GLU A 205 16.05 -3.63 -13.47
N GLY A 206 15.01 -2.80 -13.64
CA GLY A 206 13.85 -2.78 -12.76
C GLY A 206 13.09 -4.10 -12.77
N LEU A 207 12.90 -4.70 -13.95
CA LEU A 207 12.25 -6.00 -14.07
C LEU A 207 13.09 -7.11 -13.41
N ALA A 208 14.40 -7.08 -13.58
CA ALA A 208 15.31 -8.06 -12.95
C ALA A 208 15.27 -7.98 -11.41
N GLU A 209 15.23 -6.77 -10.83
CA GLU A 209 15.10 -6.57 -9.37
C GLU A 209 13.72 -7.09 -8.87
N ILE A 210 12.65 -6.80 -9.58
CA ILE A 210 11.30 -7.30 -9.28
C ILE A 210 11.27 -8.83 -9.26
N GLU A 211 11.83 -9.46 -10.29
CA GLU A 211 11.83 -10.91 -10.43
C GLU A 211 12.70 -11.59 -9.37
N ALA A 212 13.89 -11.06 -9.09
CA ALA A 212 14.78 -11.59 -8.06
C ALA A 212 14.10 -11.54 -6.68
N TYR A 213 13.44 -10.43 -6.35
CA TYR A 213 12.75 -10.30 -5.07
C TYR A 213 11.48 -11.15 -4.97
N ARG A 214 10.74 -11.29 -6.09
CA ARG A 214 9.62 -12.22 -6.17
C ARG A 214 10.05 -13.66 -5.85
N GLN A 215 11.19 -14.09 -6.43
CA GLN A 215 11.77 -15.44 -6.18
C GLN A 215 12.21 -15.60 -4.73
N GLU A 216 12.89 -14.59 -4.16
CA GLU A 216 13.28 -14.58 -2.75
C GLU A 216 12.07 -14.73 -1.81
N LEU A 217 10.97 -14.08 -2.13
CA LEU A 217 9.72 -14.19 -1.39
C LEU A 217 8.95 -15.50 -1.64
N ASN A 218 9.32 -16.30 -2.66
CA ASN A 218 8.58 -17.46 -3.17
C ASN A 218 7.16 -17.11 -3.62
N VAL A 219 6.94 -15.92 -4.18
CA VAL A 219 5.64 -15.51 -4.70
C VAL A 219 5.44 -16.11 -6.10
N PRO A 220 4.34 -16.84 -6.36
CA PRO A 220 4.04 -17.36 -7.68
C PRO A 220 3.59 -16.26 -8.65
N LYS A 221 3.69 -16.52 -9.96
CA LYS A 221 3.37 -15.51 -10.99
C LYS A 221 1.90 -15.11 -11.00
N ASP A 222 0.99 -16.03 -10.70
CA ASP A 222 -0.46 -15.79 -10.60
C ASP A 222 -0.85 -14.89 -9.41
N LYS A 223 0.05 -14.69 -8.44
CA LYS A 223 -0.07 -13.72 -7.35
C LYS A 223 0.71 -12.41 -7.62
N THR A 224 1.34 -12.30 -8.79
CA THR A 224 2.16 -11.13 -9.17
C THR A 224 1.37 -10.24 -10.13
N PHE A 225 1.16 -8.99 -9.74
CA PHE A 225 0.43 -7.97 -10.50
C PHE A 225 1.37 -6.81 -10.80
N ILE A 226 1.92 -6.77 -12.01
CA ILE A 226 2.83 -5.69 -12.40
C ILE A 226 2.02 -4.43 -12.67
N MET A 227 2.43 -3.34 -12.05
CA MET A 227 1.82 -2.02 -12.16
C MET A 227 2.73 -1.08 -12.93
N PRO A 228 2.22 -0.31 -13.92
CA PRO A 228 3.02 0.69 -14.62
C PRO A 228 3.46 1.82 -13.68
N ALA A 229 4.70 2.26 -13.80
CA ALA A 229 5.14 3.53 -13.20
C ALA A 229 4.44 4.70 -13.92
N GLY A 230 4.11 5.74 -13.15
CA GLY A 230 3.45 6.94 -13.65
C GLY A 230 2.43 7.48 -12.65
N ASP A 231 2.34 8.80 -12.54
CA ASP A 231 1.47 9.52 -11.62
C ASP A 231 0.50 10.48 -12.35
N THR A 232 0.57 10.51 -13.69
CA THR A 232 -0.33 11.24 -14.57
C THR A 232 -0.97 10.33 -15.61
N ARG A 233 -2.10 10.76 -16.17
CA ARG A 233 -2.74 10.03 -17.27
C ARG A 233 -1.80 9.87 -18.47
N GLU A 234 -1.06 10.92 -18.79
CA GLU A 234 -0.14 10.92 -19.95
C GLU A 234 0.93 9.84 -19.79
N THR A 235 1.65 9.83 -18.65
CA THR A 235 2.70 8.84 -18.39
C THR A 235 2.17 7.42 -18.35
N LEU A 236 0.96 7.20 -17.81
CA LEU A 236 0.36 5.86 -17.78
C LEU A 236 -0.05 5.37 -19.16
N VAL A 237 -0.59 6.25 -20.02
CA VAL A 237 -0.96 5.87 -21.40
C VAL A 237 0.27 5.41 -22.18
N GLU A 238 1.43 6.02 -21.98
CA GLU A 238 2.70 5.61 -22.59
C GLU A 238 3.21 4.27 -22.04
N MET A 239 3.06 4.04 -20.74
CA MET A 239 3.56 2.84 -20.07
C MET A 239 2.68 1.59 -20.26
N TYR A 240 1.37 1.75 -20.47
CA TYR A 240 0.44 0.62 -20.55
C TYR A 240 0.79 -0.39 -21.63
N PRO A 241 1.10 -0.02 -22.89
CA PRO A 241 1.49 -0.99 -23.91
C PRO A 241 2.72 -1.82 -23.52
N LEU A 242 3.73 -1.19 -22.92
CA LEU A 242 4.96 -1.87 -22.47
C LEU A 242 4.67 -2.91 -21.39
N VAL A 243 3.91 -2.52 -20.35
CA VAL A 243 3.54 -3.43 -19.26
C VAL A 243 2.65 -4.55 -19.77
N PHE A 244 1.72 -4.26 -20.69
CA PHE A 244 0.83 -5.24 -21.27
C PHE A 244 1.59 -6.33 -22.03
N GLU A 245 2.50 -5.94 -22.91
CA GLU A 245 3.33 -6.86 -23.70
C GLU A 245 4.26 -7.69 -22.79
N MET A 246 4.95 -7.04 -21.85
CA MET A 246 5.83 -7.71 -20.90
C MET A 246 5.07 -8.74 -20.04
N CYS A 247 3.89 -8.38 -19.51
CA CYS A 247 3.09 -9.30 -18.71
C CYS A 247 2.61 -10.50 -19.53
N ALA A 248 2.17 -10.28 -20.78
CA ALA A 248 1.76 -11.35 -21.67
C ALA A 248 2.93 -12.30 -21.98
N GLU A 249 4.12 -11.76 -22.28
CA GLU A 249 5.32 -12.55 -22.54
C GLU A 249 5.80 -13.35 -21.31
N LYS A 250 5.86 -12.71 -20.16
CA LYS A 250 6.43 -13.31 -18.94
C LYS A 250 5.43 -14.11 -18.11
N GLY A 251 4.13 -14.03 -18.41
CA GLY A 251 3.06 -14.72 -17.68
C GLY A 251 2.78 -14.12 -16.30
N TYR A 252 2.80 -12.79 -16.19
CA TYR A 252 2.35 -12.04 -15.01
C TYR A 252 0.93 -11.52 -15.20
N ASN A 253 0.24 -11.23 -14.10
CA ASN A 253 -0.94 -10.39 -14.18
C ASN A 253 -0.51 -8.92 -14.35
N MET A 254 -1.28 -8.17 -15.13
CA MET A 254 -1.17 -6.73 -15.17
C MET A 254 -2.20 -6.09 -14.26
N THR A 255 -1.86 -4.98 -13.63
CA THR A 255 -2.82 -4.08 -13.01
C THR A 255 -2.63 -2.66 -13.52
N GLY A 256 -3.75 -1.99 -13.80
CA GLY A 256 -3.74 -0.57 -14.15
C GLY A 256 -3.67 0.33 -12.90
N ARG A 257 -3.79 1.62 -13.18
CA ARG A 257 -4.05 2.70 -12.21
C ARG A 257 -5.22 3.53 -12.73
N ASP A 258 -6.38 2.89 -12.86
CA ASP A 258 -7.49 3.42 -13.64
C ASP A 258 -8.14 4.65 -12.99
N HIS A 259 -7.96 4.86 -11.68
CA HIS A 259 -8.32 6.12 -11.03
C HIS A 259 -7.52 7.31 -11.62
N ILE A 260 -6.23 7.12 -11.95
CA ILE A 260 -5.43 8.16 -12.61
C ILE A 260 -5.85 8.31 -14.08
N ILE A 261 -6.13 7.21 -14.77
CA ILE A 261 -6.68 7.28 -16.14
C ILE A 261 -8.01 8.07 -16.16
N ALA A 262 -8.88 7.84 -15.18
CA ALA A 262 -10.19 8.49 -15.11
C ALA A 262 -10.11 9.96 -14.65
N PHE A 263 -9.32 10.25 -13.62
CA PHE A 263 -9.38 11.50 -12.86
C PHE A 263 -8.07 12.28 -12.82
N ASP A 264 -7.01 11.75 -13.46
CA ASP A 264 -5.66 12.31 -13.44
C ASP A 264 -5.15 12.51 -12.00
N THR A 265 -4.60 13.66 -11.68
CA THR A 265 -4.02 13.96 -10.36
C THR A 265 -5.05 14.33 -9.28
N LYS A 266 -6.35 14.13 -9.54
CA LYS A 266 -7.41 14.47 -8.58
C LYS A 266 -7.38 13.53 -7.37
N ARG A 267 -7.44 14.11 -6.16
CA ARG A 267 -7.52 13.36 -4.89
C ARG A 267 -8.97 13.01 -4.50
N GLY A 268 -9.14 11.96 -3.68
CA GLY A 268 -10.43 11.62 -3.07
C GLY A 268 -11.49 11.10 -4.05
N VAL A 269 -11.07 10.37 -5.09
CA VAL A 269 -11.92 9.86 -6.18
C VAL A 269 -11.82 8.35 -6.35
#